data_9ad432fe1b48bc3dd061c18b89d2e89b
#
_entry.id   9ad432fe1b48bc3dd061c18b89d2e89b
#
_cell.length_a   1.000
_cell.length_b   1.000
_cell.length_c   1.000
_cell.angle_alpha   90.00
_cell.angle_beta   90.00
_cell.angle_gamma   90.00
#
_symmetry.space_group_name_H-M   'P 1'
#
loop_
_entity.id
_entity.type
_entity.pdbx_description
1 polymer ?
#
loop_
_entity_poly.entity_id
_entity_poly.type
_entity_poly.pdbx_seq_one_letter_code
_entity_poly.pdbx_strand_id
1 'polypeptide(L)'
;MKAVELIRAGDGPRTVPPLALLDRLTTVLARRLGVSCHVRDEVLGIAFAEDAVRGQYYSSGILASMQAPLSGHVILAITAADLYVPVLTFVFGEAQLGGPRAIVSTHRLSEEFYGQSGDESKLSVRLAKEALHEIGHTQGLRHCDNWRCAMASSHAVERLDLKEAQYCRHCMDRFAG
;
A
#
# COMPACT_ATOMS: atom_id res chain seq x y z
N MET A 1 -12.09 -12.52 -0.75
CA MET A 1 -11.85 -11.34 -1.63
C MET A 1 -12.06 -11.72 -3.10
N LYS A 2 -12.79 -10.88 -3.91
CA LYS A 2 -13.10 -11.14 -5.33
C LYS A 2 -12.19 -10.37 -6.28
N ALA A 3 -11.85 -9.13 -5.94
CA ALA A 3 -11.01 -8.27 -6.74
C ALA A 3 -10.29 -7.21 -5.89
N VAL A 4 -9.20 -6.65 -6.44
CA VAL A 4 -8.51 -5.48 -5.92
C VAL A 4 -8.62 -4.35 -6.94
N GLU A 5 -9.14 -3.21 -6.51
CA GLU A 5 -9.27 -2.00 -7.29
C GLU A 5 -8.18 -1.02 -6.83
N LEU A 6 -7.24 -0.70 -7.71
CA LEU A 6 -6.20 0.27 -7.41
C LEU A 6 -6.67 1.66 -7.81
N ILE A 7 -6.41 2.65 -6.96
CA ILE A 7 -6.70 4.05 -7.24
C ILE A 7 -5.45 4.89 -6.97
N ARG A 8 -5.14 5.83 -7.86
CA ARG A 8 -4.11 6.83 -7.60
C ARG A 8 -4.64 7.87 -6.61
N ALA A 9 -3.83 8.27 -5.63
CA ALA A 9 -4.21 9.28 -4.66
C ALA A 9 -3.19 10.43 -4.64
N GLY A 10 -3.66 11.68 -4.65
CA GLY A 10 -2.80 12.86 -4.63
C GLY A 10 -3.50 14.08 -5.24
N ASP A 11 -2.84 15.24 -5.15
CA ASP A 11 -3.36 16.54 -5.61
C ASP A 11 -2.43 17.24 -6.61
N GLY A 12 -1.58 16.47 -7.29
CA GLY A 12 -0.66 17.01 -8.28
C GLY A 12 0.51 16.07 -8.58
N PRO A 13 1.39 16.44 -9.49
CA PRO A 13 2.42 15.55 -10.04
C PRO A 13 3.43 15.04 -8.98
N ARG A 14 3.55 15.73 -7.84
CA ARG A 14 4.45 15.30 -6.75
C ARG A 14 3.84 14.25 -5.83
N THR A 15 2.51 14.15 -5.79
CA THR A 15 1.79 13.25 -4.89
C THR A 15 1.05 12.13 -5.62
N VAL A 16 0.70 12.32 -6.91
CA VAL A 16 0.05 11.31 -7.74
C VAL A 16 1.10 10.42 -8.41
N PRO A 17 1.15 9.11 -8.13
CA PRO A 17 2.13 8.21 -8.75
C PRO A 17 1.82 8.00 -10.24
N PRO A 18 2.85 7.66 -11.06
CA PRO A 18 2.67 7.34 -12.48
C PRO A 18 1.75 6.12 -12.68
N LEU A 19 0.87 6.19 -13.69
CA LEU A 19 -0.05 5.08 -14.01
C LEU A 19 0.70 3.77 -14.29
N ALA A 20 1.79 3.84 -15.05
CA ALA A 20 2.62 2.67 -15.38
C ALA A 20 3.14 1.91 -14.14
N LEU A 21 3.32 2.57 -13.00
CA LEU A 21 3.70 1.91 -11.75
C LEU A 21 2.55 1.04 -11.23
N LEU A 22 1.31 1.55 -11.29
CA LEU A 22 0.12 0.80 -10.86
C LEU A 22 -0.18 -0.36 -11.82
N ASP A 23 0.03 -0.21 -13.12
CA ASP A 23 -0.14 -1.29 -14.11
C ASP A 23 0.81 -2.47 -13.81
N ARG A 24 2.07 -2.17 -13.47
CA ARG A 24 3.01 -3.20 -13.03
C ARG A 24 2.55 -3.86 -11.73
N LEU A 25 2.06 -3.07 -10.77
CA LEU A 25 1.57 -3.57 -9.48
C LEU A 25 0.36 -4.51 -9.67
N THR A 26 -0.62 -4.16 -10.52
CA THR A 26 -1.80 -5.02 -10.78
C THR A 26 -1.38 -6.41 -11.27
N THR A 27 -0.40 -6.47 -12.17
CA THR A 27 0.13 -7.74 -12.69
C THR A 27 0.71 -8.62 -11.58
N VAL A 28 1.47 -8.01 -10.66
CA VAL A 28 2.08 -8.73 -9.53
C VAL A 28 1.01 -9.19 -8.55
N LEU A 29 0.08 -8.30 -8.16
CA LEU A 29 -1.00 -8.62 -7.21
C LEU A 29 -1.92 -9.70 -7.75
N ALA A 30 -2.37 -9.61 -9.00
CA ALA A 30 -3.22 -10.62 -9.62
C ALA A 30 -2.59 -12.02 -9.57
N ARG A 31 -1.30 -12.11 -9.88
CA ARG A 31 -0.54 -13.37 -9.82
C ARG A 31 -0.38 -13.89 -8.39
N ARG A 32 -0.15 -13.02 -7.41
CA ARG A 32 0.11 -13.41 -6.01
C ARG A 32 -1.15 -13.77 -5.24
N LEU A 33 -2.25 -13.08 -5.54
CA LEU A 33 -3.53 -13.23 -4.83
C LEU A 33 -4.53 -14.15 -5.54
N GLY A 34 -4.32 -14.43 -6.82
CA GLY A 34 -5.24 -15.24 -7.63
C GLY A 34 -6.60 -14.57 -7.88
N VAL A 35 -6.66 -13.23 -7.84
CA VAL A 35 -7.88 -12.44 -8.07
C VAL A 35 -7.66 -11.39 -9.16
N SER A 36 -8.76 -10.87 -9.73
CA SER A 36 -8.64 -9.75 -10.67
C SER A 36 -8.15 -8.49 -9.98
N CYS A 37 -7.24 -7.77 -10.66
CA CYS A 37 -6.74 -6.47 -10.20
C CYS A 37 -6.84 -5.48 -11.37
N HIS A 38 -7.33 -4.27 -11.13
CA HIS A 38 -7.43 -3.23 -12.16
C HIS A 38 -7.20 -1.85 -11.54
N VAL A 39 -6.77 -0.91 -12.35
CA VAL A 39 -6.62 0.49 -11.95
C VAL A 39 -7.88 1.23 -12.33
N ARG A 40 -8.40 2.05 -11.42
CA ARG A 40 -9.47 3.01 -11.69
C ARG A 40 -8.92 4.24 -12.41
N ASP A 41 -9.70 4.83 -13.30
CA ASP A 41 -9.30 6.04 -14.05
C ASP A 41 -9.24 7.28 -13.18
N GLU A 42 -10.08 7.35 -12.14
CA GLU A 42 -10.16 8.47 -11.21
C GLU A 42 -8.92 8.61 -10.33
N VAL A 43 -8.70 9.83 -9.84
CA VAL A 43 -7.68 10.15 -8.84
C VAL A 43 -8.38 10.61 -7.57
N LEU A 44 -8.04 10.01 -6.44
CA LEU A 44 -8.54 10.41 -5.12
C LEU A 44 -7.78 11.66 -4.65
N GLY A 45 -8.47 12.80 -4.51
CA GLY A 45 -7.89 14.00 -3.91
C GLY A 45 -7.64 13.81 -2.41
N ILE A 46 -6.48 14.22 -1.92
CA ILE A 46 -6.06 14.03 -0.52
C ILE A 46 -5.65 15.32 0.19
N ALA A 47 -5.77 16.50 -0.44
CA ALA A 47 -5.36 17.79 0.13
C ALA A 47 -5.96 18.05 1.53
N PHE A 48 -7.18 17.58 1.79
CA PHE A 48 -7.84 17.72 3.09
C PHE A 48 -7.11 17.01 4.24
N ALA A 49 -6.25 16.05 3.94
CA ALA A 49 -5.49 15.26 4.91
C ALA A 49 -4.06 15.79 5.15
N GLU A 50 -3.67 16.88 4.46
CA GLU A 50 -2.34 17.46 4.61
C GLU A 50 -2.16 18.11 5.98
N ASP A 51 -1.07 17.75 6.66
CA ASP A 51 -0.52 18.47 7.81
C ASP A 51 0.68 19.27 7.32
N ALA A 52 0.47 20.57 7.09
CA ALA A 52 1.49 21.47 6.56
C ALA A 52 2.70 21.64 7.50
N VAL A 53 2.53 21.44 8.80
CA VAL A 53 3.63 21.51 9.79
C VAL A 53 4.53 20.30 9.68
N ARG A 54 3.95 19.13 9.45
CA ARG A 54 4.69 17.88 9.27
C ARG A 54 5.20 17.71 7.83
N GLY A 55 4.55 18.33 6.85
CA GLY A 55 4.75 18.04 5.43
C GLY A 55 4.29 16.64 5.04
N GLN A 56 3.32 16.10 5.76
CA GLN A 56 2.83 14.72 5.65
C GLN A 56 1.30 14.71 5.55
N TYR A 57 0.74 13.55 5.18
CA TYR A 57 -0.69 13.35 4.99
C TYR A 57 -1.22 12.31 5.98
N TYR A 58 -2.34 12.64 6.66
CA TYR A 58 -2.98 11.78 7.64
C TYR A 58 -3.71 10.60 6.97
N SER A 59 -3.09 9.42 7.00
CA SER A 59 -3.54 8.24 6.26
C SER A 59 -4.91 7.73 6.70
N SER A 60 -5.22 7.74 8.01
CA SER A 60 -6.54 7.29 8.50
C SER A 60 -7.67 8.21 8.01
N GLY A 61 -7.41 9.51 7.86
CA GLY A 61 -8.36 10.46 7.26
C GLY A 61 -8.64 10.12 5.79
N ILE A 62 -7.57 9.79 5.03
CA ILE A 62 -7.71 9.37 3.62
C ILE A 62 -8.52 8.06 3.54
N LEU A 63 -8.21 7.04 4.34
CA LEU A 63 -8.99 5.79 4.36
C LEU A 63 -10.47 6.02 4.65
N ALA A 64 -10.78 6.91 5.60
CA ALA A 64 -12.17 7.24 5.95
C ALA A 64 -12.93 7.92 4.81
N SER A 65 -12.26 8.70 3.98
CA SER A 65 -12.86 9.43 2.84
C SER A 65 -13.15 8.55 1.62
N MET A 66 -12.49 7.38 1.51
CA MET A 66 -12.66 6.49 0.36
C MET A 66 -14.07 5.93 0.33
N GLN A 67 -14.67 5.90 -0.86
CA GLN A 67 -15.97 5.25 -1.05
C GLN A 67 -15.87 3.74 -0.79
N ALA A 68 -16.95 3.14 -0.29
CA ALA A 68 -17.00 1.70 -0.13
C ALA A 68 -16.95 1.01 -1.51
N PRO A 69 -16.08 0.01 -1.70
CA PRO A 69 -16.07 -0.76 -2.94
C PRO A 69 -17.28 -1.69 -3.05
N LEU A 70 -17.43 -2.35 -4.18
CA LEU A 70 -18.39 -3.42 -4.35
C LEU A 70 -18.13 -4.54 -3.33
N SER A 71 -19.20 -5.27 -2.96
CA SER A 71 -19.09 -6.36 -1.97
C SER A 71 -18.07 -7.42 -2.41
N GLY A 72 -17.11 -7.67 -1.53
CA GLY A 72 -16.00 -8.59 -1.75
C GLY A 72 -14.82 -7.99 -2.49
N HIS A 73 -14.85 -6.70 -2.87
CA HIS A 73 -13.71 -6.00 -3.43
C HIS A 73 -12.91 -5.27 -2.34
N VAL A 74 -11.65 -5.02 -2.61
CA VAL A 74 -10.77 -4.17 -1.81
C VAL A 74 -10.33 -2.99 -2.66
N ILE A 75 -10.33 -1.78 -2.10
CA ILE A 75 -9.71 -0.61 -2.71
C ILE A 75 -8.34 -0.42 -2.07
N LEU A 76 -7.31 -0.33 -2.92
CA LEU A 76 -5.95 0.01 -2.56
C LEU A 76 -5.58 1.34 -3.20
N ALA A 77 -5.48 2.39 -2.38
CA ALA A 77 -4.96 3.67 -2.84
C ALA A 77 -3.43 3.65 -2.87
N ILE A 78 -2.84 4.21 -3.92
CA ILE A 78 -1.38 4.41 -4.04
C ILE A 78 -1.12 5.91 -4.17
N THR A 79 -0.22 6.42 -3.32
CA THR A 79 0.18 7.83 -3.32
C THR A 79 1.71 7.98 -3.32
N ALA A 80 2.21 9.14 -3.76
CA ALA A 80 3.61 9.53 -3.56
C ALA A 80 3.76 10.56 -2.41
N ALA A 81 2.69 10.88 -1.71
CA ALA A 81 2.72 11.72 -0.51
C ALA A 81 3.28 10.93 0.68
N ASP A 82 4.01 11.60 1.58
CA ASP A 82 4.49 11.00 2.83
C ASP A 82 3.31 10.82 3.81
N LEU A 83 3.12 9.61 4.31
CA LEU A 83 1.98 9.28 5.16
C LEU A 83 2.36 9.20 6.64
N TYR A 84 1.42 9.58 7.51
CA TYR A 84 1.56 9.42 8.95
C TYR A 84 0.25 9.02 9.64
N VAL A 85 0.41 8.48 10.85
CA VAL A 85 -0.63 8.41 11.89
C VAL A 85 -0.12 9.11 13.15
N PRO A 86 -0.98 9.69 14.01
CA PRO A 86 -0.55 10.55 15.12
C PRO A 86 0.49 9.94 16.08
N VAL A 87 0.47 8.62 16.24
CA VAL A 87 1.36 7.90 17.18
C VAL A 87 2.69 7.47 16.57
N LEU A 88 2.87 7.65 15.24
CA LEU A 88 4.08 7.28 14.51
C LEU A 88 4.65 8.47 13.73
N THR A 89 5.96 8.43 13.49
CA THR A 89 6.63 9.47 12.67
C THR A 89 6.23 9.38 11.20
N PHE A 90 5.99 8.18 10.70
CA PHE A 90 5.49 7.89 9.36
C PHE A 90 4.89 6.48 9.30
N VAL A 91 4.19 6.18 8.21
CA VAL A 91 3.80 4.82 7.82
C VAL A 91 4.08 4.62 6.33
N PHE A 92 4.46 3.40 5.93
CA PHE A 92 4.54 3.03 4.51
C PHE A 92 3.15 2.84 3.92
N GLY A 93 2.22 2.35 4.73
CA GLY A 93 0.83 2.14 4.39
C GLY A 93 -0.05 2.04 5.63
N GLU A 94 -1.34 1.96 5.40
CA GLU A 94 -2.37 1.72 6.42
C GLU A 94 -3.55 0.99 5.80
N ALA A 95 -4.17 0.09 6.55
CA ALA A 95 -5.38 -0.60 6.12
C ALA A 95 -6.42 -0.68 7.23
N GLN A 96 -7.68 -0.76 6.85
CA GLN A 96 -8.76 -1.15 7.74
C GLN A 96 -8.66 -2.65 8.04
N LEU A 97 -8.33 -3.03 9.25
CA LEU A 97 -8.23 -4.44 9.64
C LEU A 97 -9.60 -5.13 9.46
N GLY A 98 -9.67 -6.11 8.56
CA GLY A 98 -10.93 -6.78 8.20
C GLY A 98 -11.91 -5.89 7.43
N GLY A 99 -11.48 -4.73 6.95
CA GLY A 99 -12.28 -3.79 6.15
C GLY A 99 -11.75 -3.66 4.72
N PRO A 100 -12.48 -3.03 3.80
CA PRO A 100 -12.18 -3.11 2.37
C PRO A 100 -11.22 -2.03 1.86
N ARG A 101 -10.56 -1.25 2.71
CA ARG A 101 -9.77 -0.08 2.29
C ARG A 101 -8.34 -0.17 2.78
N ALA A 102 -7.40 0.16 1.88
CA ALA A 102 -5.98 0.27 2.19
C ALA A 102 -5.34 1.42 1.40
N ILE A 103 -4.24 1.94 1.90
CA ILE A 103 -3.40 2.94 1.22
C ILE A 103 -1.93 2.58 1.41
N VAL A 104 -1.11 2.80 0.37
CA VAL A 104 0.35 2.66 0.41
C VAL A 104 0.99 3.90 -0.20
N SER A 105 2.05 4.39 0.43
CA SER A 105 2.88 5.48 -0.07
C SER A 105 4.15 4.95 -0.75
N THR A 106 4.48 5.53 -1.90
CA THR A 106 5.77 5.30 -2.55
C THR A 106 6.87 6.21 -2.02
N HIS A 107 6.54 7.25 -1.24
CA HIS A 107 7.47 8.30 -0.81
C HIS A 107 8.73 7.72 -0.17
N ARG A 108 8.57 6.97 0.92
CA ARG A 108 9.68 6.35 1.66
C ARG A 108 10.07 4.96 1.15
N LEU A 109 9.44 4.48 0.07
CA LEU A 109 9.86 3.27 -0.63
C LEU A 109 10.90 3.58 -1.71
N SER A 110 10.99 4.84 -2.15
CA SER A 110 11.89 5.26 -3.21
C SER A 110 13.32 5.50 -2.68
N GLU A 111 14.31 5.22 -3.53
CA GLU A 111 15.73 5.45 -3.20
C GLU A 111 16.04 6.95 -3.11
N GLU A 112 15.33 7.78 -3.88
CA GLU A 112 15.50 9.24 -3.88
C GLU A 112 15.22 9.86 -2.52
N PHE A 113 14.27 9.32 -1.74
CA PHE A 113 14.03 9.76 -0.37
C PHE A 113 15.28 9.67 0.52
N TYR A 114 16.14 8.69 0.25
CA TYR A 114 17.40 8.46 0.97
C TYR A 114 18.62 9.11 0.30
N GLY A 115 18.39 10.01 -0.68
CA GLY A 115 19.45 10.71 -1.40
C GLY A 115 20.23 9.84 -2.40
N GLN A 116 19.67 8.70 -2.79
CA GLN A 116 20.24 7.80 -3.79
C GLN A 116 19.62 8.06 -5.18
N SER A 117 20.25 7.55 -6.22
CA SER A 117 19.67 7.56 -7.57
C SER A 117 18.41 6.71 -7.61
N GLY A 118 17.38 7.17 -8.33
CA GLY A 118 16.12 6.45 -8.49
C GLY A 118 16.31 5.06 -9.08
N ASP A 119 15.60 4.08 -8.50
CA ASP A 119 15.54 2.70 -8.98
C ASP A 119 14.07 2.24 -9.06
N GLU A 120 13.49 2.34 -10.25
CA GLU A 120 12.09 1.94 -10.49
C GLU A 120 11.84 0.44 -10.22
N SER A 121 12.84 -0.41 -10.47
CA SER A 121 12.70 -1.85 -10.23
C SER A 121 12.59 -2.13 -8.73
N LYS A 122 13.48 -1.53 -7.95
CA LYS A 122 13.49 -1.64 -6.48
C LYS A 122 12.21 -1.05 -5.87
N LEU A 123 11.79 0.13 -6.34
CA LEU A 123 10.52 0.74 -5.94
C LEU A 123 9.33 -0.19 -6.22
N SER A 124 9.26 -0.79 -7.41
CA SER A 124 8.16 -1.69 -7.78
C SER A 124 8.12 -2.94 -6.89
N VAL A 125 9.29 -3.49 -6.53
CA VAL A 125 9.39 -4.64 -5.62
C VAL A 125 8.93 -4.27 -4.21
N ARG A 126 9.39 -3.14 -3.67
CA ARG A 126 9.00 -2.64 -2.33
C ARG A 126 7.51 -2.34 -2.27
N LEU A 127 6.97 -1.68 -3.31
CA LEU A 127 5.55 -1.36 -3.42
C LEU A 127 4.69 -2.64 -3.43
N ALA A 128 5.11 -3.68 -4.15
CA ALA A 128 4.38 -4.94 -4.16
C ALA A 128 4.37 -5.63 -2.78
N LYS A 129 5.47 -5.58 -2.03
CA LYS A 129 5.55 -6.14 -0.67
C LYS A 129 4.60 -5.41 0.28
N GLU A 130 4.60 -4.08 0.24
CA GLU A 130 3.76 -3.26 1.11
C GLU A 130 2.28 -3.34 0.70
N ALA A 131 1.97 -3.35 -0.60
CA ALA A 131 0.61 -3.58 -1.09
C ALA A 131 0.03 -4.92 -0.61
N LEU A 132 0.82 -6.00 -0.67
CA LEU A 132 0.41 -7.30 -0.11
C LEU A 132 0.22 -7.22 1.41
N HIS A 133 1.08 -6.49 2.14
CA HIS A 133 0.95 -6.28 3.58
C HIS A 133 -0.39 -5.64 3.92
N GLU A 134 -0.71 -4.51 3.29
CA GLU A 134 -1.95 -3.79 3.55
C GLU A 134 -3.20 -4.55 3.07
N ILE A 135 -3.14 -5.24 1.93
CA ILE A 135 -4.22 -6.13 1.49
C ILE A 135 -4.43 -7.26 2.50
N GLY A 136 -3.36 -7.83 3.06
CA GLY A 136 -3.46 -8.84 4.11
C GLY A 136 -4.23 -8.34 5.34
N HIS A 137 -3.99 -7.10 5.76
CA HIS A 137 -4.75 -6.47 6.86
C HIS A 137 -6.23 -6.32 6.50
N THR A 138 -6.57 -5.98 5.25
CA THR A 138 -7.99 -5.91 4.84
C THR A 138 -8.71 -7.26 4.96
N GLN A 139 -7.97 -8.38 4.87
CA GLN A 139 -8.52 -9.74 5.07
C GLN A 139 -8.40 -10.22 6.53
N GLY A 140 -8.09 -9.33 7.46
CA GLY A 140 -8.00 -9.65 8.90
C GLY A 140 -6.67 -10.28 9.34
N LEU A 141 -5.68 -10.39 8.45
CA LEU A 141 -4.35 -10.85 8.87
C LEU A 141 -3.70 -9.80 9.77
N ARG A 142 -3.04 -10.27 10.83
CA ARG A 142 -2.19 -9.47 11.70
C ARG A 142 -0.72 -9.66 11.34
N HIS A 143 0.18 -8.91 11.96
CA HIS A 143 1.61 -9.07 11.76
C HIS A 143 2.05 -10.52 12.03
N CYS A 144 3.05 -10.96 11.28
CA CYS A 144 3.60 -12.31 11.30
C CYS A 144 5.05 -12.27 11.81
N ASP A 145 5.40 -13.23 12.66
CA ASP A 145 6.77 -13.34 13.20
C ASP A 145 7.78 -13.87 12.17
N ASN A 146 7.32 -14.48 11.07
CA ASN A 146 8.19 -14.86 9.97
C ASN A 146 8.65 -13.61 9.21
N TRP A 147 9.89 -13.19 9.43
CA TRP A 147 10.47 -11.98 8.86
C TRP A 147 10.50 -11.93 7.32
N ARG A 148 10.40 -13.09 6.63
CA ARG A 148 10.32 -13.18 5.16
C ARG A 148 8.89 -12.99 4.63
N CYS A 149 7.88 -13.13 5.48
CA CYS A 149 6.48 -13.00 5.10
C CYS A 149 6.13 -11.54 4.78
N ALA A 150 5.29 -11.30 3.76
CA ALA A 150 4.76 -9.97 3.48
C ALA A 150 4.10 -9.36 4.74
N MET A 151 3.47 -10.18 5.60
CA MET A 151 2.83 -9.71 6.85
C MET A 151 3.79 -9.40 8.00
N ALA A 152 5.11 -9.58 7.85
CA ALA A 152 6.06 -9.13 8.87
C ALA A 152 6.01 -7.61 9.02
N SER A 153 6.15 -7.08 10.25
CA SER A 153 6.22 -5.64 10.48
C SER A 153 7.52 -5.05 9.96
N SER A 154 7.47 -3.84 9.40
CA SER A 154 8.65 -3.10 8.93
C SER A 154 8.58 -1.65 9.38
N HIS A 155 9.61 -1.20 10.11
CA HIS A 155 9.74 0.19 10.59
C HIS A 155 10.82 0.96 9.82
N ALA A 156 11.47 0.31 8.85
CA ALA A 156 12.51 0.87 7.99
C ALA A 156 12.54 0.10 6.67
N VAL A 157 13.01 0.76 5.62
CA VAL A 157 13.05 0.19 4.26
C VAL A 157 13.97 -1.02 4.16
N GLU A 158 15.03 -1.07 4.94
CA GLU A 158 15.95 -2.21 5.00
C GLU A 158 15.25 -3.48 5.51
N ARG A 159 14.31 -3.32 6.45
CA ARG A 159 13.49 -4.45 6.94
C ARG A 159 12.49 -4.91 5.88
N LEU A 160 11.91 -3.97 5.15
CA LEU A 160 11.04 -4.28 4.01
C LEU A 160 11.81 -5.00 2.90
N ASP A 161 13.07 -4.64 2.64
CA ASP A 161 13.90 -5.28 1.61
C ASP A 161 14.16 -6.76 1.92
N LEU A 162 14.20 -7.16 3.19
CA LEU A 162 14.38 -8.55 3.60
C LEU A 162 13.14 -9.43 3.37
N LYS A 163 11.95 -8.86 3.29
CA LYS A 163 10.71 -9.62 3.04
C LYS A 163 10.66 -10.19 1.62
N GLU A 164 9.84 -11.19 1.43
CA GLU A 164 9.40 -11.65 0.13
C GLU A 164 8.04 -11.02 -0.23
N ALA A 165 7.78 -10.82 -1.54
CA ALA A 165 6.48 -10.35 -2.02
C ALA A 165 5.47 -11.52 -2.04
N GLN A 166 5.26 -12.17 -0.89
CA GLN A 166 4.31 -13.27 -0.72
C GLN A 166 4.01 -13.53 0.76
N TYR A 167 2.87 -14.13 1.03
CA TYR A 167 2.54 -14.63 2.37
C TYR A 167 3.24 -15.96 2.63
N CYS A 168 3.66 -16.21 3.87
CA CYS A 168 4.07 -17.54 4.29
C CYS A 168 2.86 -18.48 4.34
N ARG A 169 3.10 -19.79 4.44
CA ARG A 169 2.03 -20.81 4.44
C ARG A 169 0.96 -20.51 5.51
N HIS A 170 1.38 -20.21 6.74
CA HIS A 170 0.44 -19.90 7.83
C HIS A 170 -0.47 -18.70 7.51
N CYS A 171 0.07 -17.62 6.94
CA CYS A 171 -0.74 -16.46 6.54
C CYS A 171 -1.61 -16.75 5.33
N MET A 172 -1.11 -17.55 4.36
CA MET A 172 -1.88 -17.93 3.19
C MET A 172 -3.10 -18.78 3.56
N ASP A 173 -2.94 -19.75 4.46
CA ASP A 173 -4.05 -20.59 4.93
C ASP A 173 -5.17 -19.77 5.58
N ARG A 174 -4.81 -18.69 6.30
CA ARG A 174 -5.77 -17.75 6.93
C ARG A 174 -6.34 -16.73 5.96
N PHE A 175 -5.62 -16.39 4.90
CA PHE A 175 -6.10 -15.48 3.86
C PHE A 175 -7.16 -16.11 2.96
N ALA A 176 -7.06 -17.43 2.74
CA ALA A 176 -7.97 -18.20 1.89
C ALA A 176 -9.25 -18.68 2.59
N GLY A 177 -9.30 -18.66 3.92
CA GLY A 177 -10.46 -19.05 4.73
C GLY A 177 -11.36 -17.88 5.05
#